data_91ba652f0e50db6eec35160f45746d00
#
_entry.id   91ba652f0e50db6eec35160f45746d00
#
_cell.length_a   1.000
_cell.length_b   1.000
_cell.length_c   1.000
_cell.angle_alpha   90.00
_cell.angle_beta   90.00
_cell.angle_gamma   90.00
#
_symmetry.space_group_name_H-M   'P 1'
#
loop_
_entity.id
_entity.type
_entity.pdbx_description
1 polymer ?
#
loop_
_entity_poly.entity_id
_entity_poly.type
_entity_poly.pdbx_seq_one_letter_code
_entity_poly.pdbx_strand_id
1 'polypeptide(L)'
;MKRTIKYIALIACVGLLGACDLKEDRTYDEPTDIRLARVLDEYSRALTSAANGWILLVDSNFGVFRHYLSFDENDRVIMLSDLSANYTVKDGTDTTTAPRQSSYQLKALHMPSLIFNTYNYIHMLCDPTYSVMDVPTHYALYSDFEYSILSFDSGVFTLRGTLNKTTAYLRRATKDEADAVFAEHALMNDYARIEGHTGSTLSIGGREVSVSFLEALHATATANRNRFVDLTWQDEAGAEQRVQGHMWIELETVTSGSGVPTRIGLMAPVSVCGVQIASFRWNADTGAYDAVGQDGTVYTKPAGNIE
;
A
#
# COMPACT_ATOMS: atom_id res chain seq x y z
N MET A 1 73.14 7.67 34.80
CA MET A 1 72.04 6.73 34.50
C MET A 1 70.64 7.29 34.79
N LYS A 2 70.35 7.91 35.93
CA LYS A 2 68.99 8.40 36.25
C LYS A 2 68.45 9.57 35.31
N ARG A 3 69.34 10.38 34.76
CA ARG A 3 68.93 11.50 33.84
C ARG A 3 68.61 11.02 32.41
N THR A 4 69.33 10.04 31.91
CA THR A 4 69.16 9.46 30.57
C THR A 4 67.82 8.71 30.43
N ILE A 5 67.37 8.04 31.49
CA ILE A 5 66.08 7.31 31.52
C ILE A 5 64.90 8.28 31.48
N LYS A 6 65.00 9.50 32.06
CA LYS A 6 63.96 10.50 32.03
C LYS A 6 63.73 11.08 30.61
N TYR A 7 64.77 11.23 29.81
CA TYR A 7 64.64 11.71 28.44
C TYR A 7 64.12 10.65 27.50
N ILE A 8 64.45 9.38 27.70
CA ILE A 8 63.93 8.24 26.96
C ILE A 8 62.41 8.09 27.24
N ALA A 9 61.97 8.23 28.48
CA ALA A 9 60.56 8.18 28.85
C ALA A 9 59.77 9.37 28.28
N LEU A 10 60.36 10.57 28.21
CA LEU A 10 59.72 11.76 27.65
C LEU A 10 59.56 11.64 26.12
N ILE A 11 60.56 11.09 25.42
CA ILE A 11 60.50 10.87 23.96
C ILE A 11 59.48 9.78 23.61
N ALA A 12 59.35 8.73 24.44
CA ALA A 12 58.31 7.69 24.25
C ALA A 12 56.89 8.24 24.46
N CYS A 13 56.66 9.16 25.39
CA CYS A 13 55.37 9.80 25.59
C CYS A 13 54.98 10.76 24.45
N VAL A 14 55.91 11.44 23.81
CA VAL A 14 55.65 12.33 22.67
C VAL A 14 55.37 11.54 21.39
N GLY A 15 55.97 10.35 21.23
CA GLY A 15 55.71 9.45 20.10
C GLY A 15 54.32 8.79 20.13
N LEU A 16 53.69 8.72 21.32
CA LEU A 16 52.31 8.17 21.46
C LEU A 16 51.21 9.18 21.19
N LEU A 17 51.49 10.48 21.09
CA LEU A 17 50.52 11.51 20.81
C LEU A 17 50.35 11.77 19.30
N GLY A 18 51.18 11.18 18.44
CA GLY A 18 51.08 11.31 16.99
C GLY A 18 50.35 10.17 16.27
N ALA A 19 49.80 9.20 17.01
CA ALA A 19 49.20 7.97 16.42
C ALA A 19 47.64 8.03 16.29
N CYS A 20 47.04 9.19 16.35
CA CYS A 20 45.62 9.35 16.12
C CYS A 20 45.33 10.18 14.83
N ASP A 21 46.06 9.91 13.76
CA ASP A 21 45.57 10.21 12.45
C ASP A 21 44.93 8.94 11.88
N LEU A 22 43.80 8.54 12.49
CA LEU A 22 42.89 7.58 11.91
C LEU A 22 42.34 8.28 10.64
N LYS A 23 43.04 8.07 9.52
CA LYS A 23 42.35 8.21 8.22
C LYS A 23 41.20 7.26 8.28
N GLU A 24 40.01 7.81 8.58
CA GLU A 24 38.76 7.13 8.23
C GLU A 24 38.85 6.83 6.74
N ASP A 25 39.03 5.56 6.38
CA ASP A 25 38.76 5.08 5.06
C ASP A 25 37.27 5.31 4.80
N ARG A 26 36.94 6.53 4.40
CA ARG A 26 35.56 6.88 4.04
C ARG A 26 35.24 6.13 2.77
N THR A 27 34.44 5.10 2.90
CA THR A 27 33.85 4.36 1.78
C THR A 27 33.03 5.30 0.88
N TYR A 28 32.69 6.50 1.37
CA TYR A 28 31.95 7.53 0.69
C TYR A 28 32.62 8.90 0.88
N ASP A 29 32.67 9.69 -0.19
CA ASP A 29 33.30 11.03 -0.20
C ASP A 29 32.54 12.06 0.66
N GLU A 30 31.25 11.80 0.99
CA GLU A 30 30.35 12.71 1.68
C GLU A 30 29.88 12.10 3.03
N PRO A 31 29.83 12.88 4.13
CA PRO A 31 29.29 12.45 5.42
C PRO A 31 27.87 11.91 5.33
N THR A 32 27.54 10.93 6.18
CA THR A 32 26.24 10.24 6.15
C THR A 32 25.07 11.18 6.42
N ASP A 33 25.23 12.15 7.32
CA ASP A 33 24.22 13.16 7.67
C ASP A 33 23.88 14.07 6.49
N ILE A 34 24.89 14.49 5.72
CA ILE A 34 24.70 15.33 4.52
C ILE A 34 23.98 14.53 3.43
N ARG A 35 24.37 13.29 3.18
CA ARG A 35 23.70 12.41 2.22
C ARG A 35 22.24 12.18 2.59
N LEU A 36 21.98 11.94 3.88
CA LEU A 36 20.65 11.70 4.39
C LEU A 36 19.77 12.94 4.29
N ALA A 37 20.30 14.13 4.64
CA ALA A 37 19.59 15.39 4.48
C ALA A 37 19.21 15.66 3.01
N ARG A 38 20.11 15.37 2.07
CA ARG A 38 19.84 15.49 0.63
C ARG A 38 18.73 14.56 0.17
N VAL A 39 18.74 13.30 0.63
CA VAL A 39 17.68 12.33 0.28
C VAL A 39 16.32 12.78 0.85
N LEU A 40 16.27 13.27 2.09
CA LEU A 40 15.03 13.78 2.67
C LEU A 40 14.51 15.02 1.92
N ASP A 41 15.38 15.93 1.50
CA ASP A 41 15.03 17.10 0.70
C ASP A 41 14.51 16.68 -0.70
N GLU A 42 15.13 15.68 -1.34
CA GLU A 42 14.64 15.10 -2.59
C GLU A 42 13.23 14.51 -2.41
N TYR A 43 13.00 13.73 -1.36
CA TYR A 43 11.70 13.14 -1.09
C TYR A 43 10.63 14.19 -0.76
N SER A 44 11.00 15.22 0.02
CA SER A 44 10.10 16.35 0.30
C SER A 44 9.65 17.04 -0.99
N ARG A 45 10.61 17.38 -1.86
CA ARG A 45 10.29 17.98 -3.18
C ARG A 45 9.46 17.04 -4.05
N ALA A 46 9.74 15.74 -4.04
CA ALA A 46 8.95 14.79 -4.79
C ALA A 46 7.49 14.76 -4.32
N LEU A 47 7.27 14.70 -2.99
CA LEU A 47 5.94 14.67 -2.40
C LEU A 47 5.12 15.94 -2.72
N THR A 48 5.72 17.12 -2.55
CA THR A 48 5.03 18.41 -2.71
C THR A 48 4.85 18.83 -4.18
N SER A 49 5.65 18.29 -5.11
CA SER A 49 5.58 18.64 -6.55
C SER A 49 4.52 17.88 -7.34
N ALA A 50 3.78 16.96 -6.73
CA ALA A 50 2.77 16.16 -7.45
C ALA A 50 1.49 16.96 -7.67
N ALA A 51 1.31 17.55 -8.85
CA ALA A 51 0.17 18.40 -9.19
C ALA A 51 -1.20 17.74 -8.99
N ASN A 52 -1.30 16.44 -9.19
CA ASN A 52 -2.53 15.66 -9.03
C ASN A 52 -2.54 14.85 -7.72
N GLY A 53 -1.57 15.08 -6.81
CA GLY A 53 -1.43 14.30 -5.58
C GLY A 53 -0.93 12.88 -5.80
N TRP A 54 -1.25 12.01 -4.87
CA TRP A 54 -0.72 10.65 -4.73
C TRP A 54 -1.80 9.65 -4.40
N ILE A 55 -1.64 8.42 -4.87
CA ILE A 55 -2.39 7.25 -4.42
C ILE A 55 -1.50 6.41 -3.52
N LEU A 56 -1.90 6.23 -2.27
CA LEU A 56 -1.28 5.32 -1.32
C LEU A 56 -2.09 4.04 -1.23
N LEU A 57 -1.46 2.92 -1.54
CA LEU A 57 -1.99 1.57 -1.35
C LEU A 57 -1.32 0.96 -0.12
N VAL A 58 -2.12 0.57 0.86
CA VAL A 58 -1.65 -0.03 2.12
C VAL A 58 -2.14 -1.46 2.19
N ASP A 59 -1.22 -2.41 2.21
CA ASP A 59 -1.51 -3.84 2.31
C ASP A 59 -1.61 -4.28 3.77
N SER A 60 -2.81 -4.47 4.25
CA SER A 60 -3.10 -4.94 5.61
C SER A 60 -3.43 -6.43 5.64
N ASN A 61 -3.62 -6.99 6.83
CA ASN A 61 -4.11 -8.38 6.98
C ASN A 61 -5.54 -8.59 6.46
N PHE A 62 -6.23 -7.53 6.05
CA PHE A 62 -7.60 -7.54 5.54
C PHE A 62 -7.68 -7.10 4.07
N GLY A 63 -6.55 -7.08 3.38
CA GLY A 63 -6.39 -6.66 2.00
C GLY A 63 -5.95 -5.20 1.86
N VAL A 64 -6.09 -4.64 0.67
CA VAL A 64 -5.51 -3.35 0.30
C VAL A 64 -6.48 -2.21 0.59
N PHE A 65 -6.01 -1.20 1.32
CA PHE A 65 -6.70 0.07 1.52
C PHE A 65 -6.06 1.16 0.69
N ARG A 66 -6.90 1.96 0.04
CA ARG A 66 -6.47 3.03 -0.85
C ARG A 66 -6.77 4.38 -0.24
N HIS A 67 -5.76 5.26 -0.24
CA HIS A 67 -5.91 6.64 0.16
C HIS A 67 -5.43 7.56 -0.97
N TYR A 68 -6.13 8.67 -1.16
CA TYR A 68 -5.62 9.80 -1.93
C TYR A 68 -4.95 10.78 -0.99
N LEU A 69 -3.78 11.29 -1.37
CA LEU A 69 -2.96 12.20 -0.58
C LEU A 69 -2.53 13.39 -1.41
N SER A 70 -2.60 14.59 -0.82
CA SER A 70 -2.00 15.80 -1.38
C SER A 70 -1.15 16.47 -0.32
N PHE A 71 0.16 16.54 -0.56
CA PHE A 71 1.15 17.10 0.36
C PHE A 71 1.44 18.55 0.00
N ASP A 72 1.65 19.42 1.02
CA ASP A 72 2.08 20.78 0.84
C ASP A 72 3.46 21.07 1.50
N GLU A 73 4.00 22.25 1.24
CA GLU A 73 5.31 22.69 1.75
C GLU A 73 5.31 23.04 3.25
N ASN A 74 4.14 23.03 3.91
CA ASN A 74 3.97 23.35 5.33
C ASN A 74 3.79 22.09 6.19
N ASP A 75 4.29 20.95 5.72
CA ASP A 75 4.16 19.63 6.37
C ASP A 75 2.68 19.22 6.59
N ARG A 76 1.77 19.66 5.69
CA ARG A 76 0.37 19.28 5.71
C ARG A 76 0.06 18.31 4.60
N VAL A 77 -0.89 17.41 4.88
CA VAL A 77 -1.42 16.45 3.92
C VAL A 77 -2.94 16.43 3.98
N ILE A 78 -3.58 16.57 2.82
CA ILE A 78 -5.00 16.30 2.66
C ILE A 78 -5.14 14.82 2.29
N MET A 79 -6.04 14.12 2.97
CA MET A 79 -6.28 12.69 2.77
C MET A 79 -7.76 12.41 2.54
N LEU A 80 -8.07 11.56 1.54
CA LEU A 80 -9.32 10.85 1.37
C LEU A 80 -9.02 9.35 1.43
N SER A 81 -10.04 8.53 1.74
CA SER A 81 -9.86 7.09 1.90
C SER A 81 -11.02 6.33 1.28
N ASP A 82 -10.77 5.09 0.89
CA ASP A 82 -11.78 4.12 0.47
C ASP A 82 -12.39 3.32 1.64
N LEU A 83 -12.28 3.84 2.86
CA LEU A 83 -13.01 3.31 4.00
C LEU A 83 -14.51 3.51 3.82
N SER A 84 -15.32 2.60 4.38
CA SER A 84 -16.77 2.68 4.24
C SER A 84 -17.37 3.98 4.78
N ALA A 85 -18.40 4.49 4.13
CA ALA A 85 -19.19 5.64 4.59
C ALA A 85 -19.80 5.46 5.99
N ASN A 86 -19.90 4.24 6.48
CA ASN A 86 -20.44 3.93 7.79
C ASN A 86 -19.44 4.16 8.93
N TYR A 87 -18.18 4.39 8.60
CA TYR A 87 -17.16 4.72 9.60
C TYR A 87 -17.13 6.21 9.85
N THR A 88 -17.41 6.60 11.07
CA THR A 88 -17.21 7.98 11.53
C THR A 88 -15.85 8.09 12.17
N VAL A 89 -15.19 9.22 11.95
CA VAL A 89 -13.99 9.55 12.71
C VAL A 89 -14.37 9.69 14.18
N LYS A 90 -13.47 9.35 15.08
CA LYS A 90 -13.66 9.22 16.52
C LYS A 90 -14.38 10.39 17.22
N ASP A 91 -14.35 11.57 16.64
CA ASP A 91 -15.07 12.76 17.13
C ASP A 91 -16.53 12.85 16.65
N GLY A 92 -16.96 11.92 15.80
CA GLY A 92 -18.34 11.86 15.32
C GLY A 92 -18.74 12.95 14.31
N THR A 93 -17.81 13.80 13.89
CA THR A 93 -18.11 14.98 13.06
C THR A 93 -17.82 14.79 11.58
N ASP A 94 -16.92 13.88 11.22
CA ASP A 94 -16.52 13.61 9.84
C ASP A 94 -16.83 12.19 9.42
N THR A 95 -17.24 12.03 8.17
CA THR A 95 -17.29 10.74 7.50
C THR A 95 -16.00 10.54 6.70
N THR A 96 -15.64 9.28 6.42
CA THR A 96 -14.45 8.96 5.60
C THR A 96 -14.53 9.46 4.16
N THR A 97 -15.70 9.99 3.74
CA THR A 97 -15.92 10.62 2.43
C THR A 97 -15.39 12.04 2.31
N ALA A 98 -15.09 12.71 3.44
CA ALA A 98 -14.65 14.09 3.42
C ALA A 98 -13.12 14.20 3.32
N PRO A 99 -12.57 15.17 2.56
CA PRO A 99 -11.16 15.48 2.61
C PRO A 99 -10.77 15.90 4.03
N ARG A 100 -9.75 15.26 4.60
CA ARG A 100 -9.27 15.58 5.95
C ARG A 100 -7.82 16.01 5.92
N GLN A 101 -7.55 17.17 6.54
CA GLN A 101 -6.19 17.67 6.68
C GLN A 101 -5.51 17.07 7.92
N SER A 102 -4.25 16.69 7.76
CA SER A 102 -3.37 16.18 8.80
C SER A 102 -1.97 16.77 8.63
N SER A 103 -1.06 16.41 9.51
CA SER A 103 0.36 16.73 9.36
C SER A 103 1.17 15.46 9.07
N TYR A 104 2.27 15.65 8.33
CA TYR A 104 3.25 14.60 8.09
C TYR A 104 4.66 15.08 8.42
N GLN A 105 5.60 14.16 8.50
CA GLN A 105 7.03 14.46 8.64
C GLN A 105 7.84 13.46 7.84
N LEU A 106 8.90 13.97 7.23
CA LEU A 106 10.00 13.16 6.74
C LEU A 106 11.12 13.20 7.79
N LYS A 107 11.52 12.04 8.29
CA LYS A 107 12.55 11.91 9.32
C LYS A 107 13.65 10.95 8.93
N ALA A 108 14.86 11.26 9.39
CA ALA A 108 15.99 10.37 9.40
C ALA A 108 15.94 9.52 10.68
N LEU A 109 15.30 8.37 10.62
CA LEU A 109 15.39 7.36 11.68
C LEU A 109 16.52 6.38 11.34
N HIS A 110 16.31 5.06 11.40
CA HIS A 110 17.26 4.10 10.84
C HIS A 110 17.36 4.18 9.32
N MET A 111 16.26 4.57 8.69
CA MET A 111 16.10 4.87 7.26
C MET A 111 15.29 6.17 7.12
N PRO A 112 15.32 6.82 5.94
CA PRO A 112 14.35 7.85 5.63
C PRO A 112 12.94 7.31 5.88
N SER A 113 12.12 8.07 6.60
CA SER A 113 10.80 7.63 7.03
C SER A 113 9.75 8.72 6.80
N LEU A 114 8.59 8.30 6.31
CA LEU A 114 7.37 9.12 6.20
C LEU A 114 6.47 8.80 7.37
N ILE A 115 6.09 9.80 8.15
CA ILE A 115 5.31 9.66 9.37
C ILE A 115 4.08 10.57 9.28
N PHE A 116 2.90 10.03 9.54
CA PHE A 116 1.66 10.79 9.68
C PHE A 116 1.45 11.09 11.16
N ASN A 117 1.46 12.38 11.58
CA ASN A 117 1.52 12.74 13.00
C ASN A 117 0.14 12.98 13.63
N THR A 118 -0.81 13.49 12.86
CA THR A 118 -2.14 13.82 13.37
C THR A 118 -3.14 12.77 12.94
N TYR A 119 -4.01 12.34 13.84
CA TYR A 119 -5.02 11.32 13.59
C TYR A 119 -5.82 11.60 12.32
N ASN A 120 -5.82 10.64 11.39
CA ASN A 120 -6.47 10.70 10.10
C ASN A 120 -6.89 9.28 9.66
N TYR A 121 -7.41 9.11 8.46
CA TYR A 121 -7.90 7.83 7.92
C TYR A 121 -6.87 6.68 8.00
N ILE A 122 -5.60 6.97 7.77
CA ILE A 122 -4.54 5.95 7.89
C ILE A 122 -4.40 5.41 9.32
N HIS A 123 -4.64 6.27 10.33
CA HIS A 123 -4.61 5.86 11.73
C HIS A 123 -5.80 4.98 12.11
N MET A 124 -6.94 5.13 11.42
CA MET A 124 -8.11 4.27 11.65
C MET A 124 -7.80 2.80 11.39
N LEU A 125 -6.91 2.51 10.42
CA LEU A 125 -6.47 1.13 10.13
C LEU A 125 -5.61 0.54 11.27
N CYS A 126 -5.07 1.39 12.13
CA CYS A 126 -4.22 1.02 13.26
C CYS A 126 -4.97 1.09 14.60
N ASP A 127 -6.15 1.71 14.65
CA ASP A 127 -6.88 1.95 15.88
C ASP A 127 -7.61 0.68 16.33
N PRO A 128 -7.30 0.12 17.51
CA PRO A 128 -7.94 -1.09 18.03
C PRO A 128 -9.34 -0.83 18.58
N THR A 129 -9.84 0.39 18.54
CA THR A 129 -11.16 0.73 19.06
C THR A 129 -12.24 0.16 18.15
N TYR A 130 -13.06 -0.76 18.65
CA TYR A 130 -14.12 -1.44 17.89
C TYR A 130 -15.02 -0.50 17.10
N SER A 131 -15.37 0.66 17.66
CA SER A 131 -16.25 1.64 17.02
C SER A 131 -15.66 2.31 15.80
N VAL A 132 -14.33 2.22 15.58
CA VAL A 132 -13.65 2.87 14.46
C VAL A 132 -13.75 2.05 13.18
N MET A 133 -13.54 0.74 13.28
CA MET A 133 -13.48 -0.15 12.12
C MET A 133 -14.45 -1.33 12.21
N ASP A 134 -15.35 -1.32 13.22
CA ASP A 134 -16.32 -2.41 13.47
C ASP A 134 -15.64 -3.79 13.48
N VAL A 135 -14.49 -3.88 14.14
CA VAL A 135 -13.71 -5.12 14.26
C VAL A 135 -14.13 -5.87 15.54
N PRO A 136 -14.61 -7.12 15.45
CA PRO A 136 -15.24 -7.82 16.58
C PRO A 136 -14.34 -8.08 17.79
N THR A 137 -13.03 -7.93 17.66
CA THR A 137 -12.07 -8.49 18.62
C THR A 137 -11.09 -7.49 19.20
N HIS A 138 -11.35 -6.19 19.15
CA HIS A 138 -10.42 -5.15 19.61
C HIS A 138 -9.02 -5.19 18.93
N TYR A 139 -8.92 -5.83 17.78
CA TYR A 139 -7.72 -5.82 16.95
C TYR A 139 -7.87 -4.75 15.87
N ALA A 140 -6.81 -3.94 15.71
CA ALA A 140 -6.66 -3.10 14.54
C ALA A 140 -6.53 -3.96 13.27
N LEU A 141 -6.60 -3.32 12.09
CA LEU A 141 -6.35 -4.01 10.82
C LEU A 141 -4.85 -4.29 10.59
N TYR A 142 -4.03 -4.20 11.63
CA TYR A 142 -2.58 -4.43 11.60
C TYR A 142 -1.88 -3.61 10.52
N SER A 143 -2.25 -2.34 10.41
CA SER A 143 -1.60 -1.38 9.54
C SER A 143 -0.59 -0.52 10.31
N ASP A 144 0.05 0.42 9.61
CA ASP A 144 1.02 1.36 10.14
C ASP A 144 0.66 2.79 9.71
N PHE A 145 1.13 3.79 10.46
CA PHE A 145 1.10 5.21 10.09
C PHE A 145 2.50 5.84 10.06
N GLU A 146 3.50 5.04 10.36
CA GLU A 146 4.92 5.34 10.20
C GLU A 146 5.54 4.34 9.24
N TYR A 147 6.19 4.84 8.18
CA TYR A 147 6.75 4.02 7.12
C TYR A 147 8.20 4.36 6.87
N SER A 148 9.08 3.36 6.88
CA SER A 148 10.41 3.46 6.28
C SER A 148 10.28 3.50 4.76
N ILE A 149 11.00 4.42 4.12
CA ILE A 149 11.07 4.52 2.65
C ILE A 149 12.18 3.58 2.19
N LEU A 150 11.80 2.51 1.49
CA LEU A 150 12.74 1.52 0.97
C LEU A 150 13.38 1.97 -0.34
N SER A 151 12.58 2.58 -1.22
CA SER A 151 13.04 3.14 -2.49
C SER A 151 12.07 4.22 -3.01
N PHE A 152 12.58 5.04 -3.92
CA PHE A 152 11.78 5.95 -4.75
C PHE A 152 12.25 5.80 -6.20
N ASP A 153 11.50 5.03 -6.98
CA ASP A 153 11.84 4.70 -8.35
C ASP A 153 10.66 4.96 -9.28
N SER A 154 10.92 5.56 -10.44
CA SER A 154 9.89 5.79 -11.47
C SER A 154 8.63 6.50 -10.96
N GLY A 155 8.77 7.37 -9.93
CA GLY A 155 7.66 8.11 -9.34
C GLY A 155 6.84 7.31 -8.33
N VAL A 156 7.33 6.17 -7.86
CA VAL A 156 6.71 5.32 -6.85
C VAL A 156 7.61 5.20 -5.63
N PHE A 157 7.11 5.53 -4.45
CA PHE A 157 7.73 5.18 -3.18
C PHE A 157 7.31 3.77 -2.76
N THR A 158 8.29 2.90 -2.51
CA THR A 158 8.07 1.62 -1.83
C THR A 158 8.28 1.84 -0.34
N LEU A 159 7.25 1.55 0.44
CA LEU A 159 7.18 1.84 1.86
C LEU A 159 7.04 0.56 2.68
N ARG A 160 7.61 0.57 3.88
CA ARG A 160 7.49 -0.53 4.85
C ARG A 160 7.09 0.03 6.21
N GLY A 161 5.98 -0.40 6.75
CA GLY A 161 5.52 -0.04 8.08
C GLY A 161 6.53 -0.35 9.17
N THR A 162 6.63 0.51 10.17
CA THR A 162 7.66 0.36 11.23
C THR A 162 7.27 -0.66 12.28
N LEU A 163 5.98 -0.79 12.59
CA LEU A 163 5.47 -1.70 13.63
C LEU A 163 5.00 -3.03 13.03
N ASN A 164 3.94 -3.00 12.23
CA ASN A 164 3.29 -4.21 11.68
C ASN A 164 3.95 -4.72 10.39
N LYS A 165 4.93 -3.97 9.87
CA LYS A 165 5.65 -4.30 8.64
C LYS A 165 4.74 -4.36 7.42
N THR A 166 3.66 -3.59 7.42
CA THR A 166 2.78 -3.47 6.26
C THR A 166 3.57 -2.99 5.04
N THR A 167 3.30 -3.59 3.90
CA THR A 167 3.81 -3.11 2.62
C THR A 167 2.89 -2.01 2.12
N ALA A 168 3.47 -0.91 1.64
CA ALA A 168 2.68 0.15 1.03
C ALA A 168 3.40 0.72 -0.20
N TYR A 169 2.61 1.17 -1.17
CA TYR A 169 3.11 1.86 -2.37
C TYR A 169 2.44 3.22 -2.47
N LEU A 170 3.27 4.26 -2.61
CA LEU A 170 2.81 5.62 -2.83
C LEU A 170 3.22 6.04 -4.24
N ARG A 171 2.26 6.11 -5.17
CA ARG A 171 2.47 6.50 -6.55
C ARG A 171 1.78 7.81 -6.88
N ARG A 172 2.27 8.53 -7.86
CA ARG A 172 1.59 9.74 -8.34
C ARG A 172 0.20 9.41 -8.87
N ALA A 173 -0.80 10.21 -8.50
CA ALA A 173 -2.13 10.14 -9.07
C ALA A 173 -2.14 10.72 -10.49
N THR A 174 -2.95 10.15 -11.36
CA THR A 174 -3.29 10.77 -12.64
C THR A 174 -4.28 11.91 -12.41
N LYS A 175 -4.46 12.77 -13.42
CA LYS A 175 -5.47 13.82 -13.35
C LYS A 175 -6.88 13.23 -13.21
N ASP A 176 -7.17 12.18 -13.95
CA ASP A 176 -8.49 11.53 -13.92
C ASP A 176 -8.78 10.90 -12.55
N GLU A 177 -7.80 10.29 -11.91
CA GLU A 177 -7.92 9.78 -10.55
C GLU A 177 -8.19 10.90 -9.53
N ALA A 178 -7.45 11.99 -9.62
CA ALA A 178 -7.66 13.15 -8.74
C ALA A 178 -9.04 13.76 -8.93
N ASP A 179 -9.47 13.96 -10.19
CA ASP A 179 -10.80 14.50 -10.51
C ASP A 179 -11.90 13.56 -9.99
N ALA A 180 -11.77 12.24 -10.19
CA ALA A 180 -12.74 11.25 -9.72
C ALA A 180 -12.87 11.25 -8.19
N VAL A 181 -11.77 11.33 -7.46
CA VAL A 181 -11.75 11.36 -5.99
C VAL A 181 -12.54 12.57 -5.45
N PHE A 182 -12.36 13.75 -6.03
CA PHE A 182 -13.02 14.97 -5.56
C PHE A 182 -14.45 15.14 -6.08
N ALA A 183 -14.76 14.68 -7.31
CA ALA A 183 -16.06 14.89 -7.92
C ALA A 183 -17.17 14.01 -7.33
N GLU A 184 -16.86 12.79 -6.94
CA GLU A 184 -17.87 11.77 -6.66
C GLU A 184 -17.87 11.28 -5.21
N HIS A 185 -16.89 11.62 -4.39
CA HIS A 185 -16.61 10.90 -3.12
C HIS A 185 -16.62 9.37 -3.33
N ALA A 186 -16.26 8.94 -4.54
CA ALA A 186 -16.57 7.65 -5.16
C ALA A 186 -15.71 6.50 -4.62
N LEU A 187 -14.72 6.80 -3.79
CA LEU A 187 -13.81 5.77 -3.29
C LEU A 187 -14.50 4.63 -2.52
N MET A 188 -15.73 4.84 -2.09
CA MET A 188 -16.26 4.15 -0.92
C MET A 188 -17.34 3.11 -1.14
N ASN A 189 -18.14 3.22 -2.19
CA ASN A 189 -19.29 2.33 -2.39
C ASN A 189 -19.02 1.20 -3.37
N ASP A 190 -17.84 1.18 -3.97
CA ASP A 190 -17.54 0.28 -5.07
C ASP A 190 -17.39 -1.18 -4.64
N TYR A 191 -16.94 -1.43 -3.41
CA TYR A 191 -16.79 -2.80 -2.89
C TYR A 191 -18.15 -3.51 -2.75
N ALA A 192 -19.20 -2.82 -2.32
CA ALA A 192 -20.55 -3.38 -2.25
C ALA A 192 -21.10 -3.77 -3.63
N ARG A 193 -20.65 -3.09 -4.67
CA ARG A 193 -21.07 -3.39 -6.06
C ARG A 193 -20.42 -4.65 -6.62
N ILE A 194 -19.24 -5.03 -6.11
CA ILE A 194 -18.54 -6.26 -6.52
C ILE A 194 -19.20 -7.48 -5.88
N GLU A 195 -19.73 -7.36 -4.66
CA GLU A 195 -20.27 -8.47 -3.86
C GLU A 195 -21.37 -9.27 -4.62
N GLY A 196 -22.14 -8.62 -5.48
CA GLY A 196 -23.13 -9.28 -6.33
C GLY A 196 -22.56 -10.10 -7.49
N HIS A 197 -21.24 -10.06 -7.72
CA HIS A 197 -20.56 -10.73 -8.84
C HIS A 197 -19.59 -11.83 -8.39
N THR A 198 -19.79 -12.36 -7.19
CA THR A 198 -19.05 -13.51 -6.66
C THR A 198 -19.45 -14.80 -7.36
N GLY A 199 -18.53 -15.76 -7.44
CA GLY A 199 -18.81 -17.11 -7.96
C GLY A 199 -18.70 -17.26 -9.48
N SER A 200 -17.97 -16.39 -10.17
CA SER A 200 -17.64 -16.56 -11.59
C SER A 200 -16.66 -17.71 -11.78
N THR A 201 -16.83 -18.49 -12.86
CA THR A 201 -15.84 -19.48 -13.30
C THR A 201 -15.11 -18.96 -14.52
N LEU A 202 -13.77 -19.00 -14.50
CA LEU A 202 -12.89 -18.58 -15.59
C LEU A 202 -12.09 -19.76 -16.13
N SER A 203 -11.68 -19.71 -17.40
CA SER A 203 -10.73 -20.66 -17.96
C SER A 203 -9.32 -20.09 -17.86
N ILE A 204 -8.49 -20.61 -16.95
CA ILE A 204 -7.12 -20.16 -16.70
C ILE A 204 -6.17 -21.35 -16.80
N GLY A 205 -5.14 -21.26 -17.66
CA GLY A 205 -4.17 -22.34 -17.83
C GLY A 205 -4.79 -23.66 -18.25
N GLY A 206 -5.91 -23.63 -18.99
CA GLY A 206 -6.63 -24.81 -19.44
C GLY A 206 -7.49 -25.50 -18.36
N ARG A 207 -7.73 -24.83 -17.22
CA ARG A 207 -8.56 -25.34 -16.11
C ARG A 207 -9.71 -24.39 -15.80
N GLU A 208 -10.77 -24.93 -15.25
CA GLU A 208 -11.84 -24.12 -14.67
C GLU A 208 -11.42 -23.64 -13.29
N VAL A 209 -11.44 -22.31 -13.10
CA VAL A 209 -11.06 -21.64 -11.87
C VAL A 209 -12.26 -20.86 -11.36
N SER A 210 -12.73 -21.19 -10.17
CA SER A 210 -13.77 -20.40 -9.48
C SER A 210 -13.14 -19.15 -8.87
N VAL A 211 -13.77 -17.99 -9.10
CA VAL A 211 -13.33 -16.69 -8.58
C VAL A 211 -14.40 -16.16 -7.63
N SER A 212 -14.01 -15.82 -6.41
CA SER A 212 -14.87 -15.21 -5.40
C SER A 212 -14.24 -13.94 -4.87
N PHE A 213 -14.99 -12.84 -4.91
CA PHE A 213 -14.55 -11.54 -4.36
C PHE A 213 -15.19 -11.29 -3.01
N LEU A 214 -14.45 -10.68 -2.10
CA LEU A 214 -14.94 -10.20 -0.81
C LEU A 214 -15.58 -11.27 0.07
N GLU A 215 -15.15 -12.50 -0.07
CA GLU A 215 -15.69 -13.58 0.78
C GLU A 215 -15.38 -13.27 2.25
N ALA A 216 -16.40 -13.10 3.05
CA ALA A 216 -16.27 -12.80 4.46
C ALA A 216 -15.70 -14.02 5.18
N LEU A 217 -14.54 -13.90 5.80
CA LEU A 217 -13.96 -14.94 6.66
C LEU A 217 -14.85 -15.23 7.88
N HIS A 218 -15.79 -14.31 8.20
CA HIS A 218 -16.79 -14.46 9.27
C HIS A 218 -18.13 -13.88 8.83
N ALA A 219 -19.21 -14.57 9.13
CA ALA A 219 -20.59 -14.21 8.78
C ALA A 219 -21.06 -12.81 9.27
N THR A 220 -20.31 -12.17 10.15
CA THR A 220 -20.57 -10.81 10.68
C THR A 220 -19.67 -9.74 10.10
N ALA A 221 -18.69 -10.11 9.23
CA ALA A 221 -17.83 -9.13 8.61
C ALA A 221 -18.57 -8.40 7.50
N THR A 222 -18.55 -7.08 7.51
CA THR A 222 -19.02 -6.30 6.37
C THR A 222 -18.03 -6.43 5.22
N ALA A 223 -18.53 -6.49 3.97
CA ALA A 223 -17.74 -6.62 2.74
C ALA A 223 -16.59 -5.61 2.64
N ASN A 224 -16.71 -4.47 3.30
CA ASN A 224 -15.72 -3.40 3.30
C ASN A 224 -14.40 -3.74 4.05
N ARG A 225 -14.32 -4.84 4.77
CA ARG A 225 -13.15 -5.20 5.59
C ARG A 225 -12.29 -6.27 4.96
N ASN A 226 -12.90 -7.20 4.21
CA ASN A 226 -12.20 -8.32 3.60
C ASN A 226 -12.01 -8.04 2.11
N ARG A 227 -10.89 -7.43 1.76
CA ARG A 227 -10.57 -7.02 0.39
C ARG A 227 -9.69 -8.06 -0.27
N PHE A 228 -10.28 -9.24 -0.44
CA PHE A 228 -9.62 -10.39 -1.02
C PHE A 228 -10.35 -10.88 -2.26
N VAL A 229 -9.61 -11.54 -3.12
CA VAL A 229 -10.13 -12.43 -4.14
C VAL A 229 -9.59 -13.82 -3.89
N ASP A 230 -10.48 -14.80 -3.86
CA ASP A 230 -10.15 -16.21 -3.77
C ASP A 230 -10.29 -16.86 -5.15
N LEU A 231 -9.27 -17.63 -5.54
CA LEU A 231 -9.28 -18.42 -6.76
C LEU A 231 -9.08 -19.89 -6.37
N THR A 232 -10.02 -20.75 -6.76
CA THR A 232 -10.02 -22.17 -6.43
C THR A 232 -10.14 -23.00 -7.70
N TRP A 233 -9.39 -24.10 -7.77
CA TRP A 233 -9.39 -25.02 -8.92
C TRP A 233 -9.00 -26.44 -8.49
N GLN A 234 -9.23 -27.42 -9.37
CA GLN A 234 -8.73 -28.79 -9.19
C GLN A 234 -7.41 -28.95 -9.93
N ASP A 235 -6.40 -29.53 -9.28
CA ASP A 235 -5.13 -29.89 -9.94
C ASP A 235 -5.24 -31.17 -10.76
N GLU A 236 -4.11 -31.67 -11.29
CA GLU A 236 -4.07 -32.88 -12.12
C GLU A 236 -4.46 -34.16 -11.37
N ALA A 237 -4.26 -34.17 -10.07
CA ALA A 237 -4.63 -35.29 -9.20
C ALA A 237 -6.08 -35.19 -8.71
N GLY A 238 -6.83 -34.12 -9.06
CA GLY A 238 -8.18 -33.83 -8.58
C GLY A 238 -8.19 -33.23 -7.18
N ALA A 239 -7.06 -32.78 -6.64
CA ALA A 239 -7.01 -32.10 -5.37
C ALA A 239 -7.36 -30.63 -5.54
N GLU A 240 -8.19 -30.10 -4.62
CA GLU A 240 -8.56 -28.69 -4.59
C GLU A 240 -7.34 -27.83 -4.23
N GLN A 241 -7.09 -26.85 -5.04
CA GLN A 241 -6.09 -25.81 -4.84
C GLN A 241 -6.79 -24.48 -4.62
N ARG A 242 -6.22 -23.62 -3.76
CA ARG A 242 -6.72 -22.28 -3.47
C ARG A 242 -5.57 -21.29 -3.35
N VAL A 243 -5.76 -20.11 -3.92
CA VAL A 243 -4.89 -18.95 -3.68
C VAL A 243 -5.75 -17.74 -3.39
N GLN A 244 -5.27 -16.88 -2.50
CA GLN A 244 -5.93 -15.63 -2.15
C GLN A 244 -5.05 -14.45 -2.58
N GLY A 245 -5.66 -13.47 -3.26
CA GLY A 245 -5.04 -12.21 -3.63
C GLY A 245 -5.60 -11.05 -2.81
N HIS A 246 -4.75 -10.16 -2.32
CA HIS A 246 -5.16 -8.90 -1.72
C HIS A 246 -5.50 -7.91 -2.83
N MET A 247 -6.72 -7.41 -2.85
CA MET A 247 -7.24 -6.62 -3.95
C MET A 247 -7.58 -5.18 -3.55
N TRP A 248 -7.65 -4.32 -4.55
CA TRP A 248 -8.13 -2.96 -4.47
C TRP A 248 -8.86 -2.58 -5.76
N ILE A 249 -9.80 -1.63 -5.66
CA ILE A 249 -10.53 -1.12 -6.81
C ILE A 249 -9.71 0.01 -7.43
N GLU A 250 -9.40 -0.09 -8.73
CA GLU A 250 -8.76 0.98 -9.47
C GLU A 250 -9.75 2.14 -9.68
N LEU A 251 -9.25 3.38 -9.47
CA LEU A 251 -10.00 4.57 -9.84
C LEU A 251 -9.99 4.72 -11.35
N GLU A 252 -11.13 4.47 -11.94
CA GLU A 252 -11.40 4.89 -13.31
C GLU A 252 -12.59 5.85 -13.29
N THR A 253 -12.60 6.78 -14.23
CA THR A 253 -13.81 7.55 -14.53
C THR A 253 -14.89 6.56 -14.96
N VAL A 254 -15.77 6.22 -14.03
CA VAL A 254 -16.82 5.23 -14.25
C VAL A 254 -17.81 5.76 -15.27
N THR A 255 -17.67 5.34 -16.50
CA THR A 255 -18.67 5.54 -17.55
C THR A 255 -19.43 4.25 -17.89
N SER A 256 -19.21 3.17 -17.13
CA SER A 256 -20.01 1.97 -17.36
C SER A 256 -21.40 2.16 -16.77
N GLY A 257 -22.44 2.12 -17.60
CA GLY A 257 -23.85 2.22 -17.18
C GLY A 257 -24.30 1.11 -16.21
N SER A 258 -23.40 0.16 -15.88
CA SER A 258 -23.64 -0.93 -14.91
C SER A 258 -23.43 -0.48 -13.46
N GLY A 259 -22.72 0.62 -13.22
CA GLY A 259 -22.31 1.03 -11.88
C GLY A 259 -21.35 0.06 -11.17
N VAL A 260 -20.76 -0.88 -11.89
CA VAL A 260 -19.78 -1.85 -11.38
C VAL A 260 -18.37 -1.31 -11.63
N PRO A 261 -17.43 -1.45 -10.68
CA PRO A 261 -16.03 -1.08 -10.92
C PRO A 261 -15.46 -1.77 -12.14
N THR A 262 -14.78 -1.05 -13.01
CA THR A 262 -14.28 -1.59 -14.28
C THR A 262 -13.02 -2.41 -14.09
N ARG A 263 -12.21 -2.10 -13.06
CA ARG A 263 -10.94 -2.80 -12.80
C ARG A 263 -10.70 -3.03 -11.31
N ILE A 264 -10.14 -4.21 -11.02
CA ILE A 264 -9.68 -4.62 -9.69
C ILE A 264 -8.21 -4.99 -9.81
N GLY A 265 -7.35 -4.27 -9.10
CA GLY A 265 -5.92 -4.57 -9.02
C GLY A 265 -5.61 -5.57 -7.92
N LEU A 266 -4.52 -6.31 -8.06
CA LEU A 266 -3.91 -7.12 -7.00
C LEU A 266 -2.64 -6.45 -6.50
N MET A 267 -2.43 -6.47 -5.18
CA MET A 267 -1.23 -5.90 -4.56
C MET A 267 0.06 -6.58 -5.05
N ALA A 268 -0.03 -7.89 -5.27
CA ALA A 268 0.97 -8.70 -5.94
C ALA A 268 0.28 -9.72 -6.85
N PRO A 269 0.87 -10.09 -8.00
CA PRO A 269 0.34 -11.16 -8.83
C PRO A 269 0.23 -12.48 -8.07
N VAL A 270 -0.84 -13.23 -8.32
CA VAL A 270 -1.05 -14.56 -7.74
C VAL A 270 -0.88 -15.64 -8.80
N SER A 271 -0.28 -16.77 -8.43
CA SER A 271 -0.04 -17.89 -9.33
C SER A 271 -1.25 -18.83 -9.36
N VAL A 272 -1.87 -18.98 -10.52
CA VAL A 272 -3.06 -19.83 -10.75
C VAL A 272 -2.80 -20.68 -11.97
N CYS A 273 -2.79 -22.01 -11.82
CA CYS A 273 -2.56 -22.95 -12.92
C CYS A 273 -1.31 -22.61 -13.77
N GLY A 274 -0.22 -22.14 -13.12
CA GLY A 274 1.01 -21.75 -13.79
C GLY A 274 1.00 -20.35 -14.43
N VAL A 275 -0.09 -19.60 -14.30
CA VAL A 275 -0.25 -18.23 -14.80
C VAL A 275 -0.16 -17.25 -13.65
N GLN A 276 0.48 -16.08 -13.88
CA GLN A 276 0.53 -14.96 -12.93
C GLN A 276 -0.63 -14.01 -13.20
N ILE A 277 -1.67 -14.03 -12.36
CA ILE A 277 -2.82 -13.12 -12.46
C ILE A 277 -2.49 -11.84 -11.67
N ALA A 278 -2.60 -10.67 -12.33
CA ALA A 278 -2.26 -9.37 -11.78
C ALA A 278 -3.47 -8.48 -11.49
N SER A 279 -4.58 -8.68 -12.18
CA SER A 279 -5.78 -7.87 -12.02
C SER A 279 -7.03 -8.56 -12.60
N PHE A 280 -8.19 -7.90 -12.42
CA PHE A 280 -9.45 -8.30 -13.03
C PHE A 280 -10.08 -7.10 -13.74
N ARG A 281 -10.81 -7.37 -14.83
CA ARG A 281 -11.49 -6.37 -15.63
C ARG A 281 -12.95 -6.77 -15.83
N TRP A 282 -13.88 -5.83 -15.61
CA TRP A 282 -15.29 -6.06 -15.88
C TRP A 282 -15.54 -6.30 -17.36
N ASN A 283 -16.28 -7.34 -17.66
CA ASN A 283 -16.74 -7.69 -19.01
C ASN A 283 -18.26 -7.56 -19.06
N ALA A 284 -18.73 -6.51 -19.71
CA ALA A 284 -20.15 -6.22 -19.80
C ALA A 284 -20.94 -7.24 -20.63
N ASP A 285 -20.29 -7.92 -21.58
CA ASP A 285 -20.92 -8.92 -22.44
C ASP A 285 -21.24 -10.20 -21.67
N THR A 286 -20.41 -10.56 -20.71
CA THR A 286 -20.59 -11.77 -19.88
C THR A 286 -21.21 -11.47 -18.52
N GLY A 287 -21.28 -10.19 -18.11
CA GLY A 287 -21.70 -9.78 -16.77
C GLY A 287 -20.79 -10.32 -15.64
N ALA A 288 -19.50 -10.51 -15.92
CA ALA A 288 -18.53 -11.06 -15.00
C ALA A 288 -17.17 -10.36 -15.12
N TYR A 289 -16.26 -10.62 -14.18
CA TYR A 289 -14.89 -10.16 -14.27
C TYR A 289 -14.02 -11.18 -15.01
N ASP A 290 -13.27 -10.73 -16.01
CA ASP A 290 -12.20 -11.48 -16.64
C ASP A 290 -10.92 -11.29 -15.83
N ALA A 291 -10.10 -12.35 -15.67
CA ALA A 291 -8.80 -12.24 -15.07
C ALA A 291 -7.77 -11.76 -16.11
N VAL A 292 -6.80 -10.94 -15.68
CA VAL A 292 -5.74 -10.41 -16.52
C VAL A 292 -4.40 -10.86 -15.98
N GLY A 293 -3.65 -11.55 -16.82
CA GLY A 293 -2.29 -11.97 -16.53
C GLY A 293 -1.32 -10.80 -16.45
N GLN A 294 -0.18 -11.01 -15.79
CA GLN A 294 0.90 -10.02 -15.72
C GLN A 294 1.46 -9.66 -17.11
N ASP A 295 1.34 -10.55 -18.08
CA ASP A 295 1.70 -10.37 -19.49
C ASP A 295 0.60 -9.67 -20.32
N GLY A 296 -0.53 -9.32 -19.71
CA GLY A 296 -1.70 -8.72 -20.34
C GLY A 296 -2.67 -9.72 -20.97
N THR A 297 -2.42 -11.01 -20.91
CA THR A 297 -3.35 -12.04 -21.39
C THR A 297 -4.65 -12.00 -20.60
N VAL A 298 -5.80 -12.09 -21.29
CA VAL A 298 -7.14 -12.04 -20.69
C VAL A 298 -7.73 -13.45 -20.62
N TYR A 299 -8.23 -13.83 -19.48
CA TYR A 299 -8.86 -15.12 -19.18
C TYR A 299 -10.34 -14.89 -18.88
N THR A 300 -11.19 -15.47 -19.71
CA THR A 300 -12.63 -15.22 -19.67
C THR A 300 -13.40 -16.45 -19.18
N LYS A 301 -14.70 -16.27 -18.98
CA LYS A 301 -15.61 -17.36 -18.71
C LYS A 301 -15.54 -18.42 -19.84
N PRO A 302 -15.53 -19.74 -19.52
CA PRO A 302 -15.60 -20.77 -20.54
C PRO A 302 -16.80 -20.53 -21.47
N ALA A 303 -16.60 -20.71 -22.77
CA ALA A 303 -17.72 -20.68 -23.71
C ALA A 303 -18.68 -21.80 -23.27
N GLY A 304 -19.86 -21.43 -22.80
CA GLY A 304 -20.89 -22.40 -22.46
C GLY A 304 -21.17 -23.25 -23.70
N ASN A 305 -21.22 -24.56 -23.55
CA ASN A 305 -21.77 -25.40 -24.58
C ASN A 305 -23.19 -24.88 -24.82
N ILE A 306 -23.41 -24.33 -26.00
CA ILE A 306 -24.75 -23.99 -26.49
C ILE A 306 -25.37 -25.38 -26.76
N GLU A 307 -26.13 -25.92 -25.78
CA GLU A 307 -27.06 -27.00 -26.02
C GLU A 307 -28.31 -26.49 -26.74
#